data_a41222ce1d75e339d20225304230930e
#
_entry.id   a41222ce1d75e339d20225304230930e
#
_cell.length_a   1.000
_cell.length_b   1.000
_cell.length_c   1.000
_cell.angle_alpha   90.00
_cell.angle_beta   90.00
_cell.angle_gamma   90.00
#
_symmetry.space_group_name_H-M   'P 1'
#
loop_
_entity.id
_entity.type
_entity.pdbx_description
1 polymer ?
#
loop_
_entity_poly.entity_id
_entity_poly.type
_entity_poly.pdbx_seq_one_letter_code
_entity_poly.pdbx_strand_id
1 'polypeptide(L)'
;QQAACVVNRAASLEPEGGCSRDAEAAGAPARRPAPPPPPLLAARVSRKFWTAGDYDAAGGSPAQPPRNVGSRMCVHPKFLHSNATSHKWPFGAVAELLDNAVDEIKTGATRIVVDKIVNKRNGSPALLVQDGNGFKTSTMRLGADAIVFSRCMKGSGPTQSVGLLSYTFLAETGQKDVVVPMVDYKYDLLTGDAIQYERHGADQFCSNLSVLLNWSPFATEEDLMGNFSDIGPHGTKIIVFNLWSNDDGVLELDFDTKEEDIMISGAPNPAETTNAVKRTNENHLSNQLRYSLRVYASVLYLQLPGYFKIILRGQEVQRHSIATDLIYRQAVSYTPLEFLRKKEGEVVTSIGFLNGAPTISVHGFNIYHRNRLILPFHRVLSSASSKGRGVAGVLEANFIKPTHDKQDFEKSQLYQKLIIRLKDMTTEYWDLHSHLIGYQKKPRASVSPTPPGMLIASDTIAEPSERNAVGAGLSVAPWRGGTRDHPAS
;
A
#
# COMPACT_ATOMS: atom_id res chain seq x y z
N GLN A 1 -5.76 6.43 47.21
CA GLN A 1 -4.90 5.37 47.72
C GLN A 1 -4.21 4.72 46.51
N GLN A 2 -2.94 5.09 46.34
CA GLN A 2 -2.05 4.55 45.31
C GLN A 2 -1.68 3.12 45.70
N ALA A 3 -1.98 2.15 44.84
CA ALA A 3 -1.40 0.82 44.90
C ALA A 3 -0.17 0.81 43.99
N ALA A 4 1.01 0.99 44.58
CA ALA A 4 2.28 0.82 43.92
C ALA A 4 2.52 -0.66 43.63
N CYS A 5 2.75 -0.98 42.36
CA CYS A 5 3.23 -2.30 41.95
C CYS A 5 4.72 -2.41 42.37
N VAL A 6 5.01 -3.12 43.45
CA VAL A 6 6.36 -3.36 43.96
C VAL A 6 6.96 -4.54 43.21
N VAL A 7 7.99 -4.26 42.43
CA VAL A 7 8.83 -5.32 41.82
C VAL A 7 9.77 -5.88 42.89
N ASN A 8 9.53 -7.08 43.34
CA ASN A 8 10.44 -7.84 44.22
C ASN A 8 11.62 -8.38 43.39
N ARG A 9 12.78 -7.85 43.68
CA ARG A 9 14.09 -8.37 43.27
C ARG A 9 14.40 -9.58 44.16
N ALA A 10 14.37 -10.80 43.63
CA ALA A 10 14.90 -11.99 44.33
C ALA A 10 16.39 -12.11 44.03
N ALA A 11 17.16 -12.09 45.10
CA ALA A 11 18.61 -12.26 45.11
C ALA A 11 19.01 -13.73 44.93
N SER A 12 20.10 -13.91 44.22
CA SER A 12 20.87 -15.11 44.04
C SER A 12 21.34 -15.71 45.39
N LEU A 13 21.20 -17.01 45.53
CA LEU A 13 21.99 -17.85 46.46
C LEU A 13 22.37 -19.12 45.72
N GLU A 14 23.66 -19.28 45.49
CA GLU A 14 24.28 -20.57 45.21
C GLU A 14 24.41 -21.41 46.48
N PRO A 15 24.49 -22.74 46.36
CA PRO A 15 25.41 -23.49 47.24
C PRO A 15 26.37 -24.37 46.44
N GLU A 16 27.61 -24.24 46.81
CA GLU A 16 28.67 -25.21 46.54
C GLU A 16 28.43 -26.54 47.27
N GLY A 17 29.00 -27.61 46.76
CA GLY A 17 29.22 -28.80 47.51
C GLY A 17 29.31 -30.09 46.68
N GLY A 18 30.53 -30.47 46.34
CA GLY A 18 30.86 -31.66 45.59
C GLY A 18 30.70 -32.96 46.38
N CYS A 19 30.68 -34.08 45.68
CA CYS A 19 31.46 -35.27 46.00
C CYS A 19 31.39 -36.28 44.85
N SER A 20 32.53 -36.70 44.42
CA SER A 20 32.84 -37.82 43.56
C SER A 20 32.40 -39.18 44.14
N ARG A 21 32.03 -40.12 43.29
CA ARG A 21 32.48 -41.54 43.36
C ARG A 21 32.08 -42.34 42.13
N ASP A 22 33.06 -43.04 41.65
CA ASP A 22 33.09 -44.04 40.58
C ASP A 22 32.11 -45.20 40.81
N ALA A 23 31.54 -45.72 39.72
CA ALA A 23 31.14 -47.13 39.64
C ALA A 23 31.00 -47.59 38.19
N GLU A 24 31.72 -48.58 37.92
CA GLU A 24 32.00 -49.45 36.81
C GLU A 24 30.86 -49.83 35.85
N ALA A 25 31.33 -50.21 34.70
CA ALA A 25 30.63 -50.73 33.54
C ALA A 25 29.87 -52.03 33.75
N ALA A 26 28.71 -52.15 33.12
CA ALA A 26 28.14 -53.43 32.73
C ALA A 26 27.52 -53.32 31.35
N GLY A 27 28.03 -54.12 30.41
CA GLY A 27 27.65 -54.15 29.01
C GLY A 27 26.21 -54.60 28.78
N ALA A 28 25.57 -53.94 27.83
CA ALA A 28 24.27 -54.37 27.28
C ALA A 28 24.46 -54.79 25.81
N PRO A 29 23.74 -55.81 25.33
CA PRO A 29 23.99 -56.45 24.03
C PRO A 29 23.54 -55.62 22.86
N ALA A 30 24.29 -55.72 21.76
CA ALA A 30 24.05 -55.07 20.48
C ALA A 30 22.64 -55.36 19.93
N ARG A 31 21.85 -54.29 19.70
CA ARG A 31 20.60 -54.36 18.96
C ARG A 31 20.89 -54.48 17.46
N ARG A 32 20.31 -55.48 16.83
CA ARG A 32 20.28 -55.64 15.37
C ARG A 32 19.66 -54.43 14.71
N PRO A 33 20.16 -53.98 13.55
CA PRO A 33 19.55 -52.86 12.79
C PRO A 33 18.17 -53.27 12.30
N ALA A 34 17.22 -52.34 12.43
CA ALA A 34 15.86 -52.49 11.92
C ALA A 34 15.88 -52.53 10.39
N PRO A 35 14.97 -53.30 9.74
CA PRO A 35 14.87 -53.31 8.29
C PRO A 35 14.45 -51.92 7.75
N PRO A 36 14.89 -51.55 6.51
CA PRO A 36 14.53 -50.29 5.89
C PRO A 36 13.01 -50.22 5.70
N PRO A 37 12.39 -49.04 5.83
CA PRO A 37 10.98 -48.82 5.55
C PRO A 37 10.67 -49.10 4.07
N PRO A 38 9.46 -49.63 3.76
CA PRO A 38 9.07 -49.89 2.39
C PRO A 38 9.01 -48.59 1.60
N PRO A 39 9.28 -48.61 0.26
CA PRO A 39 9.26 -47.42 -0.57
C PRO A 39 7.84 -46.84 -0.58
N LEU A 40 7.73 -45.58 -0.13
CA LEU A 40 6.52 -44.79 -0.25
C LEU A 40 6.17 -44.66 -1.74
N LEU A 41 5.15 -45.40 -2.17
CA LEU A 41 4.46 -45.18 -3.42
C LEU A 41 4.04 -43.70 -3.42
N ALA A 42 4.66 -42.93 -4.31
CA ALA A 42 4.28 -41.55 -4.58
C ALA A 42 2.81 -41.52 -5.02
N ALA A 43 1.90 -41.28 -4.09
CA ALA A 43 0.55 -40.92 -4.40
C ALA A 43 0.61 -39.65 -5.26
N ARG A 44 0.19 -39.75 -6.51
CA ARG A 44 -0.05 -38.59 -7.37
C ARG A 44 -1.04 -37.70 -6.65
N VAL A 45 -0.52 -36.65 -6.00
CA VAL A 45 -1.33 -35.58 -5.42
C VAL A 45 -1.98 -34.86 -6.59
N SER A 46 -3.23 -35.21 -6.86
CA SER A 46 -4.11 -34.45 -7.73
C SER A 46 -4.23 -33.05 -7.13
N ARG A 47 -3.63 -32.04 -7.75
CA ARG A 47 -3.84 -30.63 -7.39
C ARG A 47 -5.24 -30.23 -7.83
N LYS A 48 -6.26 -30.61 -7.09
CA LYS A 48 -7.55 -29.93 -7.15
C LYS A 48 -7.40 -28.61 -6.42
N PHE A 49 -7.48 -27.51 -7.16
CA PHE A 49 -7.60 -26.19 -6.55
C PHE A 49 -8.98 -26.16 -5.85
N TRP A 50 -8.95 -26.03 -4.55
CA TRP A 50 -10.13 -25.81 -3.73
C TRP A 50 -10.63 -24.38 -3.98
N THR A 51 -11.86 -24.25 -4.45
CA THR A 51 -12.56 -22.96 -4.45
C THR A 51 -13.31 -22.88 -3.13
N ALA A 52 -13.05 -21.86 -2.32
CA ALA A 52 -13.74 -21.64 -1.05
C ALA A 52 -15.26 -21.57 -1.30
N GLY A 53 -16.04 -22.49 -0.71
CA GLY A 53 -17.47 -22.61 -0.91
C GLY A 53 -17.94 -23.82 -1.74
N ASP A 54 -17.04 -24.53 -2.38
CA ASP A 54 -17.36 -25.80 -3.07
C ASP A 54 -17.30 -26.95 -2.06
N TYR A 55 -18.41 -27.19 -1.41
CA TYR A 55 -18.61 -28.39 -0.58
C TYR A 55 -19.35 -29.42 -1.42
N ASP A 56 -18.69 -30.52 -1.80
CA ASP A 56 -19.38 -31.69 -2.32
C ASP A 56 -20.34 -32.19 -1.23
N ALA A 57 -21.62 -31.89 -1.36
CA ALA A 57 -22.68 -32.44 -0.55
C ALA A 57 -22.93 -33.89 -0.95
N ALA A 58 -21.97 -34.77 -0.66
CA ALA A 58 -22.23 -36.22 -0.66
C ALA A 58 -23.03 -36.51 0.61
N GLY A 59 -24.30 -36.81 0.39
CA GLY A 59 -25.38 -37.11 1.32
C GLY A 59 -24.98 -37.63 2.70
N GLY A 60 -25.00 -36.78 3.69
CA GLY A 60 -24.91 -37.10 5.11
C GLY A 60 -25.54 -35.97 5.89
N SER A 61 -26.50 -36.29 6.74
CA SER A 61 -27.12 -35.36 7.69
C SER A 61 -26.11 -34.43 8.33
N PRO A 62 -26.46 -33.16 8.60
CA PRO A 62 -25.54 -32.21 9.24
C PRO A 62 -25.12 -32.76 10.61
N ALA A 63 -23.94 -33.36 10.66
CA ALA A 63 -23.31 -33.71 11.91
C ALA A 63 -23.07 -32.39 12.65
N GLN A 64 -23.61 -32.25 13.85
CA GLN A 64 -23.29 -31.13 14.74
C GLN A 64 -21.77 -31.03 14.83
N PRO A 65 -21.18 -29.83 14.65
CA PRO A 65 -19.74 -29.68 14.76
C PRO A 65 -19.31 -30.18 16.15
N PRO A 66 -18.25 -31.00 16.25
CA PRO A 66 -17.78 -31.51 17.52
C PRO A 66 -17.47 -30.35 18.47
N ARG A 67 -18.05 -30.37 19.66
CA ARG A 67 -18.01 -29.29 20.67
C ARG A 67 -16.61 -28.94 21.20
N ASN A 68 -15.53 -29.56 20.70
CA ASN A 68 -14.16 -29.35 21.18
C ASN A 68 -13.13 -29.47 20.03
N VAL A 69 -13.27 -28.72 18.95
CA VAL A 69 -12.16 -28.53 18.01
C VAL A 69 -11.60 -27.14 18.24
N GLY A 70 -10.88 -26.98 19.34
CA GLY A 70 -10.04 -25.83 19.60
C GLY A 70 -8.68 -25.90 18.90
N SER A 71 -8.63 -26.29 17.63
CA SER A 71 -7.42 -26.13 16.82
C SER A 71 -7.33 -24.67 16.41
N ARG A 72 -6.70 -23.84 17.26
CA ARG A 72 -6.30 -22.49 16.88
C ARG A 72 -5.20 -22.63 15.84
N MET A 73 -5.32 -21.91 14.73
CA MET A 73 -4.23 -21.77 13.77
C MET A 73 -3.15 -20.92 14.43
N CYS A 74 -1.99 -21.51 14.66
CA CYS A 74 -0.82 -20.83 15.18
C CYS A 74 -0.04 -20.22 14.02
N VAL A 75 0.27 -18.93 14.10
CA VAL A 75 1.05 -18.22 13.10
C VAL A 75 2.42 -17.92 13.68
N HIS A 76 3.45 -18.59 13.15
CA HIS A 76 4.81 -18.40 13.63
C HIS A 76 5.31 -16.98 13.34
N PRO A 77 6.08 -16.32 14.23
CA PRO A 77 6.59 -14.95 14.05
C PRO A 77 7.32 -14.70 12.73
N LYS A 78 8.03 -15.68 12.18
CA LYS A 78 8.66 -15.57 10.85
C LYS A 78 7.67 -15.23 9.72
N PHE A 79 6.37 -15.48 9.93
CA PHE A 79 5.34 -15.07 8.97
C PHE A 79 5.27 -13.54 8.83
N LEU A 80 5.46 -12.79 9.90
CA LEU A 80 5.49 -11.33 9.86
C LEU A 80 6.62 -10.84 8.96
N HIS A 81 7.80 -11.43 9.08
CA HIS A 81 8.94 -11.11 8.23
C HIS A 81 8.70 -11.54 6.77
N SER A 82 8.17 -12.75 6.51
CA SER A 82 7.87 -13.20 5.16
C SER A 82 6.75 -12.39 4.51
N ASN A 83 5.75 -11.95 5.29
CA ASN A 83 4.69 -11.09 4.80
C ASN A 83 5.20 -9.67 4.50
N ALA A 84 6.20 -9.19 5.23
CA ALA A 84 6.88 -7.94 4.95
C ALA A 84 7.47 -7.93 3.53
N THR A 85 8.01 -9.06 3.06
CA THR A 85 8.57 -9.19 1.70
C THR A 85 7.51 -9.21 0.59
N SER A 86 6.21 -9.28 0.91
CA SER A 86 5.13 -9.18 -0.09
C SER A 86 5.07 -7.81 -0.76
N HIS A 87 5.41 -6.76 -0.03
CA HIS A 87 5.60 -5.43 -0.59
C HIS A 87 7.04 -5.25 -1.07
N LYS A 88 7.23 -5.23 -2.38
CA LYS A 88 8.56 -5.08 -3.00
C LYS A 88 9.19 -3.71 -2.75
N TRP A 89 8.39 -2.73 -2.37
CA TRP A 89 8.76 -1.34 -2.28
C TRP A 89 8.16 -0.69 -1.02
N PRO A 90 8.95 0.05 -0.20
CA PRO A 90 8.48 0.56 1.09
C PRO A 90 7.34 1.57 0.93
N PHE A 91 7.35 2.42 -0.10
CA PHE A 91 6.24 3.35 -0.31
C PHE A 91 4.92 2.66 -0.68
N GLY A 92 4.97 1.42 -1.22
CA GLY A 92 3.78 0.59 -1.37
C GLY A 92 3.13 0.27 -0.02
N ALA A 93 3.95 -0.01 1.00
CA ALA A 93 3.46 -0.25 2.36
C ALA A 93 2.90 1.04 3.01
N VAL A 94 3.57 2.18 2.81
CA VAL A 94 3.02 3.48 3.25
C VAL A 94 1.69 3.77 2.55
N ALA A 95 1.59 3.48 1.26
CA ALA A 95 0.38 3.70 0.50
C ALA A 95 -0.82 2.87 1.00
N GLU A 96 -0.60 1.67 1.55
CA GLU A 96 -1.65 0.90 2.21
C GLU A 96 -2.19 1.60 3.48
N LEU A 97 -1.31 2.32 4.19
CA LEU A 97 -1.72 3.14 5.34
C LEU A 97 -2.48 4.39 4.88
N LEU A 98 -2.05 5.02 3.77
CA LEU A 98 -2.78 6.13 3.15
C LEU A 98 -4.17 5.68 2.66
N ASP A 99 -4.26 4.51 2.04
CA ASP A 99 -5.53 3.92 1.58
C ASP A 99 -6.52 3.74 2.73
N ASN A 100 -6.05 3.31 3.92
CA ASN A 100 -6.92 3.17 5.09
C ASN A 100 -7.55 4.50 5.49
N ALA A 101 -6.78 5.59 5.50
CA ALA A 101 -7.31 6.91 5.82
C ALA A 101 -8.28 7.43 4.74
N VAL A 102 -8.00 7.15 3.47
CA VAL A 102 -8.89 7.51 2.35
C VAL A 102 -10.19 6.72 2.39
N ASP A 103 -10.16 5.44 2.77
CA ASP A 103 -11.35 4.63 2.95
C ASP A 103 -12.26 5.17 4.08
N GLU A 104 -11.65 5.79 5.10
CA GLU A 104 -12.34 6.40 6.26
C GLU A 104 -12.83 7.85 6.01
N ILE A 105 -12.64 8.41 4.83
CA ILE A 105 -13.25 9.70 4.46
C ILE A 105 -14.79 9.66 4.64
N LYS A 106 -15.39 8.50 4.39
CA LYS A 106 -16.85 8.29 4.54
C LYS A 106 -17.31 8.34 5.99
N THR A 107 -16.43 8.08 6.94
CA THR A 107 -16.71 8.11 8.39
C THR A 107 -16.21 9.40 9.05
N GLY A 108 -15.70 10.35 8.27
CA GLY A 108 -15.35 11.68 8.73
C GLY A 108 -13.85 11.96 8.84
N ALA A 109 -12.99 11.12 8.29
CA ALA A 109 -11.55 11.43 8.21
C ALA A 109 -11.30 12.65 7.33
N THR A 110 -10.51 13.60 7.83
CA THR A 110 -10.20 14.86 7.15
C THR A 110 -8.73 15.00 6.79
N ARG A 111 -7.87 14.19 7.38
CA ARG A 111 -6.41 14.24 7.13
C ARG A 111 -5.76 12.92 7.49
N ILE A 112 -4.58 12.74 6.92
CA ILE A 112 -3.56 11.79 7.37
C ILE A 112 -2.24 12.52 7.52
N VAL A 113 -1.50 12.20 8.57
CA VAL A 113 -0.16 12.76 8.84
C VAL A 113 0.86 11.64 8.75
N VAL A 114 1.93 11.86 7.98
CA VAL A 114 3.10 10.99 7.89
C VAL A 114 4.32 11.80 8.27
N ASP A 115 5.04 11.37 9.31
CA ASP A 115 6.18 12.13 9.83
C ASP A 115 7.31 11.24 10.35
N LYS A 116 8.47 11.84 10.64
CA LYS A 116 9.57 11.27 11.40
C LYS A 116 9.39 11.61 12.87
N ILE A 117 9.57 10.62 13.71
CA ILE A 117 9.80 10.85 15.14
C ILE A 117 11.10 10.19 15.58
N VAL A 118 11.58 10.54 16.74
CA VAL A 118 12.79 9.95 17.32
C VAL A 118 12.41 8.96 18.40
N ASN A 119 12.94 7.75 18.31
CA ASN A 119 12.82 6.76 19.37
C ASN A 119 13.60 7.25 20.61
N LYS A 120 12.89 7.56 21.67
CA LYS A 120 13.48 8.14 22.90
C LYS A 120 14.51 7.25 23.59
N ARG A 121 14.49 5.93 23.32
CA ARG A 121 15.39 4.97 23.96
C ARG A 121 16.78 4.93 23.33
N ASN A 122 16.85 4.99 22.02
CA ASN A 122 18.10 4.75 21.29
C ASN A 122 18.44 5.85 20.27
N GLY A 123 17.62 6.91 20.17
CA GLY A 123 17.82 8.01 19.25
C GLY A 123 17.57 7.67 17.77
N SER A 124 17.16 6.45 17.44
CA SER A 124 16.90 6.06 16.05
C SER A 124 15.64 6.71 15.52
N PRO A 125 15.54 6.94 14.20
CA PRO A 125 14.31 7.44 13.59
C PRO A 125 13.22 6.37 13.60
N ALA A 126 11.97 6.81 13.73
CA ALA A 126 10.78 6.03 13.59
C ALA A 126 9.77 6.74 12.68
N LEU A 127 8.95 5.98 11.97
CA LEU A 127 7.92 6.51 11.10
C LEU A 127 6.60 6.63 11.86
N LEU A 128 6.06 7.82 11.91
CA LEU A 128 4.73 8.12 12.44
C LEU A 128 3.72 8.14 11.28
N VAL A 129 2.61 7.44 11.43
CA VAL A 129 1.44 7.57 10.56
C VAL A 129 0.22 7.74 11.45
N GLN A 130 -0.51 8.85 11.27
CA GLN A 130 -1.70 9.16 12.04
C GLN A 130 -2.87 9.42 11.10
N ASP A 131 -3.90 8.62 11.20
CA ASP A 131 -5.11 8.69 10.37
C ASP A 131 -6.39 8.62 11.20
N GLY A 132 -7.52 8.68 10.51
CA GLY A 132 -8.84 8.56 11.13
C GLY A 132 -9.14 7.19 11.70
N ASN A 133 -8.76 6.09 11.05
CA ASN A 133 -9.00 4.70 11.49
C ASN A 133 -8.22 3.68 10.63
N GLY A 134 -7.82 2.57 11.24
CA GLY A 134 -7.32 1.38 10.53
C GLY A 134 -5.84 1.08 10.71
N PHE A 135 -5.55 -0.21 10.92
CA PHE A 135 -4.20 -0.77 11.01
C PHE A 135 -4.10 -2.01 10.14
N LYS A 136 -2.99 -2.14 9.40
CA LYS A 136 -2.67 -3.35 8.62
C LYS A 136 -1.23 -3.79 8.86
N THR A 137 -0.96 -5.07 8.59
CA THR A 137 0.37 -5.68 8.75
C THR A 137 1.44 -5.18 7.77
N SER A 138 1.08 -4.29 6.84
CA SER A 138 2.01 -3.61 5.93
C SER A 138 3.13 -2.85 6.65
N THR A 139 2.92 -2.47 7.92
CA THR A 139 3.94 -1.83 8.76
C THR A 139 5.20 -2.68 8.91
N MET A 140 5.08 -4.00 8.91
CA MET A 140 6.22 -4.92 8.99
C MET A 140 7.18 -4.83 7.79
N ARG A 141 6.74 -4.26 6.66
CA ARG A 141 7.62 -3.96 5.52
C ARG A 141 8.52 -2.74 5.79
N LEU A 142 8.12 -1.87 6.69
CA LEU A 142 8.82 -0.63 6.99
C LEU A 142 9.81 -0.78 8.15
N GLY A 143 9.47 -1.61 9.12
CA GLY A 143 10.30 -1.87 10.29
C GLY A 143 9.93 -3.18 10.98
N ALA A 144 10.77 -3.62 11.91
CA ALA A 144 10.55 -4.84 12.67
C ALA A 144 9.42 -4.72 13.70
N ASP A 145 9.12 -3.49 14.13
CA ASP A 145 8.22 -3.26 15.26
C ASP A 145 7.27 -2.10 14.98
N ALA A 146 6.02 -2.25 15.39
CA ALA A 146 5.00 -1.21 15.29
C ALA A 146 4.16 -1.15 16.57
N ILE A 147 3.95 0.05 17.09
CA ILE A 147 3.02 0.32 18.19
C ILE A 147 1.85 1.14 17.67
N VAL A 148 0.65 0.77 18.08
CA VAL A 148 -0.61 1.34 17.58
C VAL A 148 -1.41 1.89 18.74
N PHE A 149 -1.81 3.14 18.62
CA PHE A 149 -2.72 3.84 19.52
C PHE A 149 -4.05 4.04 18.80
N SER A 150 -5.14 3.66 19.42
CA SER A 150 -6.48 3.83 18.84
C SER A 150 -7.43 4.41 19.87
N ARG A 151 -8.18 5.44 19.49
CA ARG A 151 -9.30 6.00 20.27
C ARG A 151 -10.60 5.76 19.54
N CYS A 152 -11.60 5.23 20.24
CA CYS A 152 -12.91 4.93 19.70
C CYS A 152 -14.00 5.48 20.62
N MET A 153 -14.98 6.18 20.03
CA MET A 153 -16.11 6.79 20.74
C MET A 153 -17.42 6.01 20.58
N LYS A 154 -17.36 4.76 20.08
CA LYS A 154 -18.53 3.93 19.81
C LYS A 154 -18.77 2.92 20.93
N GLY A 155 -20.01 2.50 21.13
CA GLY A 155 -20.38 1.41 22.04
C GLY A 155 -20.62 1.87 23.48
N SER A 156 -20.07 1.17 24.46
CA SER A 156 -20.27 1.38 25.90
C SER A 156 -19.53 2.59 26.49
N GLY A 157 -19.07 3.50 25.67
CA GLY A 157 -18.31 4.70 26.04
C GLY A 157 -16.98 4.82 25.29
N PRO A 158 -16.29 5.97 25.44
CA PRO A 158 -15.01 6.19 24.80
C PRO A 158 -13.94 5.26 25.36
N THR A 159 -13.19 4.63 24.44
CA THR A 159 -12.10 3.74 24.80
C THR A 159 -10.80 4.15 24.10
N GLN A 160 -9.70 3.91 24.74
CA GLN A 160 -8.34 4.03 24.20
C GLN A 160 -7.64 2.68 24.30
N SER A 161 -6.97 2.28 23.24
CA SER A 161 -6.26 1.01 23.20
C SER A 161 -4.84 1.23 22.68
N VAL A 162 -3.88 0.55 23.26
CA VAL A 162 -2.49 0.49 22.79
C VAL A 162 -2.12 -0.95 22.54
N GLY A 163 -1.61 -1.24 21.34
CA GLY A 163 -1.17 -2.58 20.95
C GLY A 163 0.22 -2.57 20.35
N LEU A 164 1.01 -3.60 20.62
CA LEU A 164 2.37 -3.76 20.10
C LEU A 164 2.44 -4.99 19.19
N LEU A 165 2.78 -4.77 17.92
CA LEU A 165 3.16 -5.81 16.98
C LEU A 165 4.68 -5.72 16.78
N SER A 166 5.43 -6.61 17.43
CA SER A 166 6.88 -6.55 17.46
C SER A 166 7.49 -7.89 17.09
N TYR A 167 8.18 -7.92 15.96
CA TYR A 167 8.97 -9.07 15.55
C TYR A 167 10.18 -9.26 16.48
N THR A 168 10.79 -8.15 16.93
CA THR A 168 11.93 -8.16 17.86
C THR A 168 11.55 -8.83 19.18
N PHE A 169 10.43 -8.41 19.80
CA PHE A 169 9.91 -9.03 21.01
C PHE A 169 9.65 -10.54 20.83
N LEU A 170 8.94 -10.90 19.75
CA LEU A 170 8.58 -12.29 19.50
C LEU A 170 9.81 -13.18 19.27
N ALA A 171 10.82 -12.67 18.57
CA ALA A 171 12.05 -13.40 18.28
C ALA A 171 12.93 -13.57 19.51
N GLU A 172 13.18 -12.50 20.27
CA GLU A 172 14.06 -12.53 21.43
C GLU A 172 13.46 -13.30 22.62
N THR A 173 12.11 -13.29 22.75
CA THR A 173 11.44 -14.08 23.79
C THR A 173 11.10 -15.51 23.36
N GLY A 174 11.49 -15.92 22.14
CA GLY A 174 11.29 -17.27 21.64
C GLY A 174 9.81 -17.67 21.48
N GLN A 175 8.93 -16.71 21.21
CA GLN A 175 7.51 -16.97 21.00
C GLN A 175 7.30 -17.87 19.78
N LYS A 176 6.44 -18.87 19.91
CA LYS A 176 6.09 -19.78 18.81
C LYS A 176 4.94 -19.25 17.96
N ASP A 177 4.16 -18.34 18.53
CA ASP A 177 2.98 -17.73 17.92
C ASP A 177 3.10 -16.21 17.88
N VAL A 178 2.42 -15.58 16.93
CA VAL A 178 2.27 -14.12 16.92
C VAL A 178 1.36 -13.71 18.07
N VAL A 179 1.93 -13.04 19.06
CA VAL A 179 1.23 -12.46 20.20
C VAL A 179 1.27 -10.93 20.06
N VAL A 180 0.15 -10.28 20.30
CA VAL A 180 0.01 -8.81 20.29
C VAL A 180 -0.38 -8.36 21.69
N PRO A 181 0.59 -7.98 22.56
CA PRO A 181 0.30 -7.38 23.85
C PRO A 181 -0.51 -6.11 23.66
N MET A 182 -1.63 -5.99 24.38
CA MET A 182 -2.54 -4.85 24.26
C MET A 182 -3.10 -4.47 25.62
N VAL A 183 -3.23 -3.16 25.84
CA VAL A 183 -3.90 -2.57 27.02
C VAL A 183 -5.03 -1.66 26.55
N ASP A 184 -6.11 -1.69 27.30
CA ASP A 184 -7.30 -0.89 27.06
C ASP A 184 -7.55 0.06 28.23
N TYR A 185 -8.05 1.26 27.92
CA TYR A 185 -8.47 2.27 28.90
C TYR A 185 -9.87 2.75 28.55
N LYS A 186 -10.67 3.06 29.58
CA LYS A 186 -11.87 3.88 29.45
C LYS A 186 -11.45 5.33 29.56
N TYR A 187 -11.91 6.16 28.65
CA TYR A 187 -11.58 7.58 28.62
C TYR A 187 -12.79 8.39 29.05
N ASP A 188 -12.65 9.19 30.09
CA ASP A 188 -13.68 10.12 30.52
C ASP A 188 -13.54 11.44 29.75
N LEU A 189 -14.59 11.80 29.00
CA LEU A 189 -14.62 13.02 28.19
C LEU A 189 -14.73 14.30 29.01
N LEU A 190 -15.22 14.21 30.25
CA LEU A 190 -15.42 15.39 31.10
C LEU A 190 -14.16 15.73 31.88
N THR A 191 -13.46 14.73 32.41
CA THR A 191 -12.25 14.92 33.20
C THR A 191 -10.97 14.81 32.35
N GLY A 192 -11.05 14.15 31.21
CA GLY A 192 -9.89 13.83 30.39
C GLY A 192 -9.06 12.63 30.91
N ASP A 193 -9.53 11.97 31.97
CA ASP A 193 -8.81 10.88 32.60
C ASP A 193 -8.99 9.57 31.82
N ALA A 194 -7.91 8.77 31.79
CA ALA A 194 -7.92 7.42 31.26
C ALA A 194 -7.85 6.41 32.43
N ILE A 195 -8.90 5.61 32.59
CA ILE A 195 -8.98 4.60 33.64
C ILE A 195 -8.69 3.24 33.00
N GLN A 196 -7.81 2.44 33.63
CA GLN A 196 -7.48 1.10 33.17
C GLN A 196 -8.73 0.25 33.00
N TYR A 197 -8.84 -0.41 31.84
CA TYR A 197 -9.93 -1.31 31.52
C TYR A 197 -9.44 -2.76 31.44
N GLU A 198 -9.59 -3.46 32.53
CA GLU A 198 -9.10 -4.83 32.74
C GLU A 198 -10.03 -5.85 32.05
N ARG A 199 -10.10 -5.82 30.72
CA ARG A 199 -10.97 -6.71 29.93
C ARG A 199 -10.71 -8.19 30.19
N HIS A 200 -9.46 -8.55 30.50
CA HIS A 200 -9.02 -9.93 30.74
C HIS A 200 -8.40 -10.12 32.14
N GLY A 201 -8.66 -9.20 33.05
CA GLY A 201 -8.16 -9.19 34.43
C GLY A 201 -6.89 -8.34 34.60
N ALA A 202 -6.67 -7.93 35.87
CA ALA A 202 -5.56 -7.05 36.28
C ALA A 202 -4.19 -7.62 35.94
N ASP A 203 -3.98 -8.92 36.19
CA ASP A 203 -2.69 -9.59 35.94
C ASP A 203 -2.30 -9.54 34.48
N GLN A 204 -3.25 -9.81 33.58
CA GLN A 204 -3.02 -9.75 32.14
C GLN A 204 -2.75 -8.31 31.67
N PHE A 205 -3.47 -7.33 32.23
CA PHE A 205 -3.24 -5.91 31.95
C PHE A 205 -1.83 -5.51 32.37
N CYS A 206 -1.41 -5.79 33.59
CA CYS A 206 -0.06 -5.50 34.11
C CYS A 206 1.02 -6.18 33.30
N SER A 207 0.82 -7.44 32.93
CA SER A 207 1.75 -8.20 32.09
C SER A 207 1.91 -7.55 30.71
N ASN A 208 0.80 -7.23 30.03
CA ASN A 208 0.83 -6.57 28.73
C ASN A 208 1.46 -5.19 28.80
N LEU A 209 1.11 -4.38 29.80
CA LEU A 209 1.71 -3.06 30.01
C LEU A 209 3.23 -3.17 30.21
N SER A 210 3.70 -4.12 31.00
CA SER A 210 5.13 -4.37 31.18
C SER A 210 5.83 -4.68 29.85
N VAL A 211 5.22 -5.50 28.98
CA VAL A 211 5.77 -5.78 27.64
C VAL A 211 5.80 -4.51 26.78
N LEU A 212 4.71 -3.75 26.76
CA LEU A 212 4.64 -2.48 26.02
C LEU A 212 5.75 -1.51 26.45
N LEU A 213 5.92 -1.34 27.77
CA LEU A 213 6.94 -0.44 28.33
C LEU A 213 8.36 -0.94 28.11
N ASN A 214 8.60 -2.25 28.01
CA ASN A 214 9.93 -2.80 27.80
C ASN A 214 10.35 -2.84 26.33
N TRP A 215 9.40 -3.07 25.41
CA TRP A 215 9.68 -3.34 23.99
C TRP A 215 9.24 -2.25 23.03
N SER A 216 8.71 -1.12 23.53
CA SER A 216 8.38 0.04 22.70
C SER A 216 9.31 1.22 22.95
N PRO A 217 9.25 2.30 22.16
CA PRO A 217 9.99 3.54 22.40
C PRO A 217 9.66 4.24 23.70
N PHE A 218 8.60 3.85 24.41
CA PHE A 218 8.06 4.50 25.60
C PHE A 218 8.44 3.74 26.87
N ALA A 219 9.06 4.43 27.83
CA ALA A 219 9.55 3.78 29.06
C ALA A 219 8.56 3.84 30.23
N THR A 220 7.59 4.76 30.17
CA THR A 220 6.60 4.97 31.24
C THR A 220 5.18 4.96 30.67
N GLU A 221 4.20 4.65 31.51
CA GLU A 221 2.79 4.72 31.14
C GLU A 221 2.37 6.13 30.75
N GLU A 222 2.94 7.16 31.38
CA GLU A 222 2.68 8.56 31.05
C GLU A 222 3.17 8.92 29.65
N ASP A 223 4.40 8.51 29.27
CA ASP A 223 4.91 8.67 27.90
C ASP A 223 4.05 7.94 26.88
N LEU A 224 3.56 6.75 27.25
CA LEU A 224 2.67 5.94 26.40
C LEU A 224 1.34 6.67 26.18
N MET A 225 0.70 7.11 27.26
CA MET A 225 -0.61 7.77 27.22
C MET A 225 -0.54 9.17 26.60
N GLY A 226 0.58 9.86 26.74
CA GLY A 226 0.82 11.17 26.11
C GLY A 226 0.63 11.16 24.57
N ASN A 227 0.75 9.99 23.94
CA ASN A 227 0.53 9.84 22.50
C ASN A 227 -0.95 9.97 22.06
N PHE A 228 -1.89 9.98 23.00
CA PHE A 228 -3.30 10.24 22.69
C PHE A 228 -3.65 11.72 22.62
N SER A 229 -2.78 12.64 23.05
CA SER A 229 -3.06 14.08 23.16
C SER A 229 -3.47 14.73 21.83
N ASP A 230 -2.91 14.26 20.71
CA ASP A 230 -3.14 14.77 19.34
C ASP A 230 -4.08 13.87 18.51
N ILE A 231 -4.56 12.76 19.08
CA ILE A 231 -5.62 11.94 18.49
C ILE A 231 -6.96 12.59 18.83
N GLY A 232 -7.77 12.88 17.81
CA GLY A 232 -9.11 13.43 17.97
C GLY A 232 -10.07 12.51 18.76
N PRO A 233 -11.38 12.78 18.74
CA PRO A 233 -12.38 11.95 19.42
C PRO A 233 -12.33 10.48 18.98
N HIS A 234 -11.92 10.21 17.77
CA HIS A 234 -11.61 8.89 17.22
C HIS A 234 -10.44 9.02 16.25
N GLY A 235 -9.64 8.00 16.18
CA GLY A 235 -8.48 7.97 15.31
C GLY A 235 -7.48 6.91 15.71
N THR A 236 -6.50 6.72 14.84
CA THR A 236 -5.41 5.77 15.00
C THR A 236 -4.07 6.47 14.77
N LYS A 237 -3.10 6.22 15.65
CA LYS A 237 -1.70 6.60 15.47
C LYS A 237 -0.85 5.34 15.44
N ILE A 238 -0.02 5.21 14.44
CA ILE A 238 0.89 4.09 14.24
C ILE A 238 2.31 4.64 14.26
N ILE A 239 3.17 4.02 15.04
CA ILE A 239 4.59 4.33 15.09
C ILE A 239 5.34 3.05 14.72
N VAL A 240 6.03 3.09 13.58
CA VAL A 240 6.90 2.00 13.13
C VAL A 240 8.33 2.36 13.52
N PHE A 241 8.96 1.50 14.30
CA PHE A 241 10.32 1.69 14.79
C PHE A 241 11.18 0.46 14.47
N ASN A 242 12.49 0.51 14.76
CA ASN A 242 13.44 -0.49 14.27
C ASN A 242 13.29 -0.68 12.75
N LEU A 243 13.38 0.46 12.05
CA LEU A 243 13.21 0.53 10.60
C LEU A 243 14.26 -0.31 9.90
N TRP A 244 13.89 -0.89 8.75
CA TRP A 244 14.80 -1.74 7.99
C TRP A 244 15.93 -0.94 7.36
N SER A 245 17.10 -1.56 7.33
CA SER A 245 18.27 -1.10 6.57
C SER A 245 18.39 -1.87 5.27
N ASN A 246 19.03 -1.24 4.29
CA ASN A 246 19.45 -1.88 3.03
C ASN A 246 20.67 -2.81 3.26
N ASP A 247 21.14 -3.45 2.20
CA ASP A 247 22.29 -4.37 2.25
C ASP A 247 23.60 -3.68 2.69
N ASP A 248 23.69 -2.37 2.56
CA ASP A 248 24.84 -1.55 3.01
C ASP A 248 24.73 -1.14 4.50
N GLY A 249 23.70 -1.56 5.20
CA GLY A 249 23.43 -1.20 6.59
C GLY A 249 22.89 0.22 6.81
N VAL A 250 22.55 0.93 5.73
CA VAL A 250 21.93 2.25 5.77
C VAL A 250 20.41 2.08 5.83
N LEU A 251 19.73 2.91 6.61
CA LEU A 251 18.26 2.89 6.65
C LEU A 251 17.67 3.00 5.24
N GLU A 252 16.68 2.16 4.93
CA GLU A 252 16.00 2.19 3.63
C GLU A 252 15.24 3.50 3.39
N LEU A 253 14.67 4.08 4.48
CA LEU A 253 14.01 5.38 4.46
C LEU A 253 14.98 6.48 4.92
N ASP A 254 15.18 7.47 4.07
CA ASP A 254 15.98 8.66 4.33
C ASP A 254 15.07 9.83 4.69
N PHE A 255 15.24 10.34 5.92
CA PHE A 255 14.46 11.44 6.48
C PHE A 255 15.22 12.78 6.50
N ASP A 256 16.49 12.77 6.09
CA ASP A 256 17.41 13.86 6.37
C ASP A 256 17.87 14.59 5.10
N THR A 257 17.91 13.93 3.94
CA THR A 257 18.29 14.53 2.64
C THR A 257 17.33 15.66 2.24
N LYS A 258 16.02 15.51 2.52
CA LYS A 258 15.02 16.56 2.31
C LYS A 258 14.14 16.70 3.54
N GLU A 259 14.16 17.86 4.16
CA GLU A 259 13.45 18.11 5.41
C GLU A 259 11.92 17.90 5.28
N GLU A 260 11.39 18.31 4.14
CA GLU A 260 9.94 18.23 3.84
C GLU A 260 9.47 16.88 3.28
N ASP A 261 10.38 15.91 3.05
CA ASP A 261 10.06 14.66 2.38
C ASP A 261 10.57 13.44 3.16
N ILE A 262 10.20 12.26 2.71
CA ILE A 262 10.80 10.97 3.07
C ILE A 262 11.27 10.33 1.78
N MET A 263 12.58 10.08 1.69
CA MET A 263 13.21 9.56 0.49
C MET A 263 13.55 8.07 0.64
N ILE A 264 13.82 7.40 -0.47
CA ILE A 264 14.53 6.11 -0.45
C ILE A 264 16.02 6.39 -0.45
N SER A 265 16.77 5.77 0.44
CA SER A 265 18.22 5.92 0.52
C SER A 265 18.90 5.52 -0.78
N GLY A 266 19.96 6.25 -1.15
CA GLY A 266 20.66 6.06 -2.42
C GLY A 266 19.91 6.61 -3.64
N ALA A 267 18.90 7.47 -3.43
CA ALA A 267 18.24 8.17 -4.53
C ALA A 267 19.25 8.98 -5.36
N PRO A 268 19.14 8.96 -6.70
CA PRO A 268 19.97 9.82 -7.55
C PRO A 268 19.80 11.29 -7.15
N ASN A 269 20.93 12.01 -7.04
CA ASN A 269 20.89 13.46 -6.83
C ASN A 269 20.99 14.17 -8.18
N PRO A 270 19.91 14.74 -8.72
CA PRO A 270 19.95 15.41 -10.02
C PRO A 270 20.88 16.61 -10.08
N ALA A 271 21.21 17.22 -8.94
CA ALA A 271 22.14 18.34 -8.85
C ALA A 271 23.58 17.95 -9.18
N GLU A 272 23.96 16.70 -8.95
CA GLU A 272 25.28 16.14 -9.22
C GLU A 272 25.42 15.68 -10.68
N THR A 273 24.32 15.58 -11.41
CA THR A 273 24.30 15.10 -12.79
C THR A 273 24.75 16.19 -13.75
N THR A 274 25.91 16.03 -14.36
CA THR A 274 26.51 16.99 -15.31
C THR A 274 25.79 17.04 -16.67
N ASN A 275 25.20 15.91 -17.10
CA ASN A 275 24.48 15.83 -18.37
C ASN A 275 23.06 16.42 -18.23
N ALA A 276 22.80 17.51 -18.97
CA ALA A 276 21.53 18.23 -18.90
C ALA A 276 20.30 17.35 -19.25
N VAL A 277 20.40 16.48 -20.27
CA VAL A 277 19.31 15.57 -20.64
C VAL A 277 19.06 14.54 -19.56
N LYS A 278 20.12 13.97 -18.98
CA LYS A 278 20.02 13.01 -17.88
C LYS A 278 19.38 13.69 -16.67
N ARG A 279 19.84 14.88 -16.29
CA ARG A 279 19.29 15.70 -15.21
C ARG A 279 17.80 16.00 -15.41
N THR A 280 17.39 16.39 -16.64
CA THR A 280 15.97 16.62 -16.96
C THR A 280 15.13 15.36 -16.76
N ASN A 281 15.63 14.21 -17.18
CA ASN A 281 14.93 12.94 -16.98
C ASN A 281 14.88 12.53 -15.49
N GLU A 282 15.94 12.71 -14.72
CA GLU A 282 15.99 12.44 -13.28
C GLU A 282 15.05 13.35 -12.50
N ASN A 283 14.93 14.61 -12.89
CA ASN A 283 13.98 15.57 -12.32
C ASN A 283 12.51 15.31 -12.72
N HIS A 284 12.29 14.49 -13.74
CA HIS A 284 10.92 14.20 -14.16
C HIS A 284 10.17 13.36 -13.10
N LEU A 285 8.91 13.69 -12.89
CA LEU A 285 8.01 13.06 -11.92
C LEU A 285 8.06 11.53 -11.96
N SER A 286 8.10 10.92 -13.15
CA SER A 286 8.16 9.46 -13.33
C SER A 286 9.39 8.78 -12.71
N ASN A 287 10.49 9.50 -12.57
CA ASN A 287 11.69 9.01 -11.90
C ASN A 287 11.65 9.35 -10.41
N GLN A 288 11.21 10.58 -10.07
CA GLN A 288 11.15 11.03 -8.68
C GLN A 288 10.15 10.22 -7.84
N LEU A 289 9.01 9.80 -8.40
CA LEU A 289 8.00 9.03 -7.65
C LEU A 289 8.52 7.70 -7.08
N ARG A 290 9.67 7.21 -7.57
CA ARG A 290 10.29 5.99 -7.06
C ARG A 290 11.10 6.23 -5.78
N TYR A 291 11.52 7.45 -5.56
CA TYR A 291 12.46 7.82 -4.51
C TYR A 291 11.93 8.84 -3.52
N SER A 292 10.85 9.56 -3.85
CA SER A 292 10.22 10.61 -3.06
C SER A 292 8.80 10.20 -2.68
N LEU A 293 8.52 10.11 -1.38
CA LEU A 293 7.18 9.82 -0.89
C LEU A 293 6.21 10.97 -1.21
N ARG A 294 6.68 12.20 -1.12
CA ARG A 294 5.88 13.39 -1.47
C ARG A 294 5.40 13.34 -2.92
N VAL A 295 6.32 13.08 -3.84
CA VAL A 295 5.97 12.98 -5.26
C VAL A 295 5.05 11.79 -5.52
N TYR A 296 5.30 10.64 -4.89
CA TYR A 296 4.43 9.47 -5.03
C TYR A 296 3.02 9.73 -4.49
N ALA A 297 2.91 10.29 -3.28
CA ALA A 297 1.63 10.61 -2.68
C ALA A 297 0.84 11.67 -3.47
N SER A 298 1.53 12.60 -4.15
CA SER A 298 0.88 13.65 -4.95
C SER A 298 0.07 13.12 -6.14
N VAL A 299 0.46 11.97 -6.69
CA VAL A 299 -0.20 11.33 -7.85
C VAL A 299 -0.97 10.07 -7.50
N LEU A 300 -0.95 9.68 -6.22
CA LEU A 300 -1.46 8.39 -5.75
C LEU A 300 -2.97 8.24 -5.97
N TYR A 301 -3.72 9.33 -5.88
CA TYR A 301 -5.16 9.35 -6.04
C TYR A 301 -5.57 10.30 -7.17
N LEU A 302 -6.46 9.83 -8.06
CA LEU A 302 -7.02 10.67 -9.13
C LEU A 302 -7.78 11.86 -8.56
N GLN A 303 -8.57 11.61 -7.52
CA GLN A 303 -9.41 12.61 -6.88
C GLN A 303 -9.43 12.40 -5.37
N LEU A 304 -9.34 13.49 -4.63
CA LEU A 304 -9.59 13.54 -3.19
C LEU A 304 -10.52 14.71 -2.92
N PRO A 305 -11.44 14.59 -1.93
CA PRO A 305 -12.22 15.74 -1.50
C PRO A 305 -11.31 16.90 -1.07
N GLY A 306 -11.67 18.13 -1.40
CA GLY A 306 -10.83 19.31 -1.13
C GLY A 306 -10.55 19.55 0.36
N TYR A 307 -11.37 18.98 1.24
CA TYR A 307 -11.17 19.06 2.70
C TYR A 307 -10.23 17.98 3.24
N PHE A 308 -9.97 16.88 2.49
CA PHE A 308 -9.07 15.82 2.93
C PHE A 308 -7.61 16.15 2.56
N LYS A 309 -6.72 16.09 3.54
CA LYS A 309 -5.33 16.49 3.39
C LYS A 309 -4.37 15.36 3.74
N ILE A 310 -3.37 15.17 2.88
CA ILE A 310 -2.19 14.36 3.18
C ILE A 310 -1.11 15.32 3.65
N ILE A 311 -0.67 15.17 4.89
CA ILE A 311 0.38 15.99 5.49
C ILE A 311 1.62 15.10 5.65
N LEU A 312 2.71 15.49 5.00
CA LEU A 312 4.00 14.81 5.06
C LEU A 312 5.04 15.75 5.61
N ARG A 313 5.74 15.33 6.66
CA ARG A 313 6.80 16.17 7.31
C ARG A 313 6.31 17.58 7.62
N GLY A 314 5.11 17.70 8.19
CA GLY A 314 4.49 18.96 8.57
C GLY A 314 3.91 19.78 7.42
N GLN A 315 4.10 19.41 6.16
CA GLN A 315 3.63 20.14 4.98
C GLN A 315 2.59 19.37 4.20
N GLU A 316 1.55 20.06 3.72
CA GLU A 316 0.52 19.47 2.87
C GLU A 316 1.13 18.98 1.53
N VAL A 317 0.79 17.77 1.15
CA VAL A 317 1.13 17.22 -0.17
C VAL A 317 0.14 17.75 -1.18
N GLN A 318 0.62 18.60 -2.09
CA GLN A 318 -0.21 19.13 -3.17
C GLN A 318 -0.49 18.03 -4.20
N ARG A 319 -1.77 17.80 -4.48
CA ARG A 319 -2.16 16.82 -5.49
C ARG A 319 -1.73 17.26 -6.87
N HIS A 320 -1.10 16.38 -7.61
CA HIS A 320 -0.69 16.59 -8.98
C HIS A 320 -1.48 15.70 -9.95
N SER A 321 -2.06 16.28 -10.99
CA SER A 321 -2.76 15.53 -12.03
C SER A 321 -1.83 15.30 -13.22
N ILE A 322 -1.37 14.08 -13.43
CA ILE A 322 -0.49 13.74 -14.56
C ILE A 322 -1.13 14.09 -15.91
N ALA A 323 -2.47 14.10 -15.99
CA ALA A 323 -3.17 14.50 -17.21
C ALA A 323 -2.94 15.97 -17.60
N THR A 324 -2.56 16.83 -16.64
CA THR A 324 -2.23 18.24 -16.92
C THR A 324 -0.85 18.44 -17.54
N ASP A 325 0.04 17.44 -17.40
CA ASP A 325 1.38 17.47 -18.00
C ASP A 325 1.37 17.08 -19.49
N LEU A 326 0.21 16.64 -19.98
CA LEU A 326 0.07 16.20 -21.37
C LEU A 326 -0.23 17.39 -22.29
N ILE A 327 0.63 17.60 -23.30
CA ILE A 327 0.39 18.50 -24.43
C ILE A 327 -0.24 17.73 -25.58
N TYR A 328 -0.97 18.42 -26.46
CA TYR A 328 -1.74 17.85 -27.59
C TYR A 328 -2.65 16.70 -27.13
N ARG A 329 -3.29 16.87 -25.98
CA ARG A 329 -4.08 15.85 -25.30
C ARG A 329 -5.33 15.47 -26.10
N GLN A 330 -5.59 14.17 -26.18
CA GLN A 330 -6.82 13.57 -26.71
C GLN A 330 -7.47 12.65 -25.67
N ALA A 331 -8.78 12.53 -25.74
CA ALA A 331 -9.55 11.56 -24.98
C ALA A 331 -9.97 10.41 -25.92
N VAL A 332 -9.64 9.20 -25.56
CA VAL A 332 -9.97 7.99 -26.33
C VAL A 332 -10.77 7.05 -25.46
N SER A 333 -12.00 6.73 -25.87
CA SER A 333 -12.83 5.73 -25.19
C SER A 333 -12.48 4.30 -25.64
N TYR A 334 -12.52 3.40 -24.68
CA TYR A 334 -12.39 1.96 -24.91
C TYR A 334 -13.38 1.19 -24.04
N THR A 335 -14.12 0.26 -24.63
CA THR A 335 -15.01 -0.65 -23.93
C THR A 335 -14.69 -2.08 -24.36
N PRO A 336 -14.27 -2.98 -23.45
CA PRO A 336 -14.10 -4.39 -23.75
C PRO A 336 -15.44 -5.00 -24.23
N LEU A 337 -15.37 -5.93 -25.18
CA LEU A 337 -16.56 -6.56 -25.79
C LEU A 337 -17.50 -7.18 -24.74
N GLU A 338 -16.94 -7.70 -23.66
CA GLU A 338 -17.66 -8.30 -22.53
C GLU A 338 -18.56 -7.29 -21.79
N PHE A 339 -18.27 -6.00 -21.92
CA PHE A 339 -18.98 -4.92 -21.24
C PHE A 339 -19.80 -4.01 -22.17
N LEU A 340 -19.88 -4.32 -23.47
CA LEU A 340 -20.63 -3.50 -24.45
C LEU A 340 -22.10 -3.24 -24.04
N ARG A 341 -22.68 -4.15 -23.26
CA ARG A 341 -24.06 -4.02 -22.75
C ARG A 341 -24.15 -3.39 -21.36
N LYS A 342 -23.00 -3.12 -20.70
CA LYS A 342 -22.91 -2.55 -19.36
C LYS A 342 -22.09 -1.27 -19.40
N LYS A 343 -22.64 -0.15 -18.96
CA LYS A 343 -21.92 1.14 -18.90
C LYS A 343 -20.67 1.13 -17.99
N GLU A 344 -20.56 0.14 -17.11
CA GLU A 344 -19.49 0.02 -16.12
C GLU A 344 -18.12 -0.37 -16.70
N GLY A 345 -18.05 -0.75 -17.97
CA GLY A 345 -16.81 -1.18 -18.63
C GLY A 345 -16.17 -0.12 -19.52
N GLU A 346 -16.75 1.05 -19.68
CA GLU A 346 -16.17 2.11 -20.49
C GLU A 346 -14.99 2.77 -19.76
N VAL A 347 -13.86 2.87 -20.47
CA VAL A 347 -12.64 3.52 -19.99
C VAL A 347 -12.30 4.67 -20.91
N VAL A 348 -12.26 5.87 -20.36
CA VAL A 348 -11.77 7.05 -21.06
C VAL A 348 -10.29 7.23 -20.73
N THR A 349 -9.45 7.17 -21.76
CA THR A 349 -8.01 7.38 -21.65
C THR A 349 -7.67 8.79 -22.14
N SER A 350 -7.08 9.61 -21.28
CA SER A 350 -6.41 10.84 -21.69
C SER A 350 -5.01 10.49 -22.17
N ILE A 351 -4.69 10.68 -23.45
CA ILE A 351 -3.38 10.41 -24.05
C ILE A 351 -2.80 11.69 -24.65
N GLY A 352 -1.49 11.88 -24.57
CA GLY A 352 -0.78 13.04 -25.08
C GLY A 352 0.73 12.87 -25.05
N PHE A 353 1.47 13.91 -25.48
CA PHE A 353 2.89 13.97 -25.22
C PHE A 353 3.16 14.63 -23.86
N LEU A 354 4.16 14.13 -23.16
CA LEU A 354 4.67 14.81 -21.96
C LEU A 354 5.30 16.15 -22.34
N ASN A 355 5.08 17.16 -21.52
CA ASN A 355 5.76 18.44 -21.67
C ASN A 355 7.28 18.23 -21.60
N GLY A 356 8.00 18.74 -22.61
CA GLY A 356 9.45 18.51 -22.79
C GLY A 356 9.82 17.33 -23.70
N ALA A 357 8.85 16.61 -24.28
CA ALA A 357 9.14 15.67 -25.36
C ALA A 357 9.69 16.41 -26.60
N PRO A 358 10.69 15.86 -27.32
CA PRO A 358 11.24 14.51 -27.26
C PRO A 358 12.44 14.33 -26.32
N THR A 359 12.88 15.39 -25.60
CA THR A 359 14.04 15.33 -24.69
C THR A 359 13.79 14.36 -23.52
N ILE A 360 12.54 14.33 -23.05
CA ILE A 360 12.11 13.38 -22.02
C ILE A 360 11.94 12.00 -22.65
N SER A 361 12.69 11.00 -22.12
CA SER A 361 12.64 9.63 -22.60
C SER A 361 11.51 8.81 -22.00
N VAL A 362 10.78 9.39 -21.04
CA VAL A 362 9.67 8.74 -20.34
C VAL A 362 8.47 8.56 -21.27
N HIS A 363 7.81 7.41 -21.16
CA HIS A 363 6.56 7.11 -21.84
C HIS A 363 5.79 6.05 -21.08
N GLY A 364 4.48 5.94 -21.30
CA GLY A 364 3.64 4.91 -20.72
C GLY A 364 2.39 5.45 -20.04
N PHE A 365 1.57 4.52 -19.54
CA PHE A 365 0.26 4.85 -18.98
C PHE A 365 0.27 4.81 -17.46
N ASN A 366 -0.43 5.76 -16.86
CA ASN A 366 -0.75 5.78 -15.46
C ASN A 366 -2.14 5.15 -15.30
N ILE A 367 -2.17 3.89 -14.80
CA ILE A 367 -3.38 3.10 -14.73
C ILE A 367 -3.87 3.09 -13.29
N TYR A 368 -5.05 3.67 -13.11
CA TYR A 368 -5.74 3.73 -11.83
C TYR A 368 -6.81 2.64 -11.73
N HIS A 369 -7.15 2.29 -10.50
CA HIS A 369 -8.29 1.44 -10.18
C HIS A 369 -9.00 2.03 -8.96
N ARG A 370 -10.28 2.35 -9.09
CA ARG A 370 -11.08 2.96 -8.02
C ARG A 370 -10.34 4.10 -7.32
N ASN A 371 -9.96 5.10 -8.13
CA ASN A 371 -9.25 6.29 -7.68
C ASN A 371 -7.75 6.09 -7.37
N ARG A 372 -7.27 4.86 -7.16
CA ARG A 372 -5.92 4.54 -6.70
C ARG A 372 -4.97 4.21 -7.87
N LEU A 373 -3.79 4.84 -7.91
CA LEU A 373 -2.73 4.52 -8.88
C LEU A 373 -2.17 3.13 -8.61
N ILE A 374 -2.27 2.24 -9.60
CA ILE A 374 -1.75 0.88 -9.55
C ILE A 374 -0.45 0.77 -10.34
N LEU A 375 -0.45 1.23 -11.60
CA LEU A 375 0.72 1.17 -12.46
C LEU A 375 1.13 2.58 -12.91
N PRO A 376 2.19 3.15 -12.34
CA PRO A 376 2.73 4.42 -12.79
C PRO A 376 3.58 4.23 -14.05
N PHE A 377 3.37 5.06 -15.07
CA PHE A 377 4.13 5.11 -16.32
C PHE A 377 4.40 3.71 -16.92
N HIS A 378 3.35 2.87 -16.92
CA HIS A 378 3.44 1.50 -17.44
C HIS A 378 3.73 1.49 -18.93
N ARG A 379 4.88 0.95 -19.30
CA ARG A 379 5.33 0.90 -20.70
C ARG A 379 4.60 -0.21 -21.46
N VAL A 380 4.00 0.15 -22.58
CA VAL A 380 3.32 -0.80 -23.47
C VAL A 380 4.07 -1.06 -24.77
N LEU A 381 5.04 -0.20 -25.12
CA LEU A 381 5.94 -0.37 -26.26
C LEU A 381 7.37 -0.68 -25.79
N SER A 382 8.11 -1.41 -26.63
CA SER A 382 9.53 -1.68 -26.38
C SER A 382 10.36 -0.39 -26.44
N SER A 383 11.35 -0.26 -25.56
CA SER A 383 12.31 0.85 -25.53
C SER A 383 13.30 0.85 -26.69
N ALA A 384 13.37 -0.21 -27.48
CA ALA A 384 14.30 -0.33 -28.62
C ALA A 384 13.94 0.58 -29.80
N SER A 385 12.73 1.13 -29.83
CA SER A 385 12.24 2.02 -30.87
C SER A 385 12.02 3.43 -30.33
N SER A 386 12.22 4.46 -31.16
CA SER A 386 11.80 5.83 -30.84
C SER A 386 10.28 5.99 -30.84
N LYS A 387 9.54 5.02 -31.40
CA LYS A 387 8.09 5.03 -31.50
C LYS A 387 7.46 5.04 -30.10
N GLY A 388 6.58 6.02 -29.85
CA GLY A 388 5.94 6.20 -28.56
C GLY A 388 6.75 6.99 -27.52
N ARG A 389 7.96 7.47 -27.85
CA ARG A 389 8.78 8.27 -26.92
C ARG A 389 8.05 9.56 -26.53
N GLY A 390 7.94 9.81 -25.23
CA GLY A 390 7.24 10.97 -24.70
C GLY A 390 5.71 10.84 -24.69
N VAL A 391 5.14 9.77 -25.25
CA VAL A 391 3.68 9.53 -25.18
C VAL A 391 3.33 9.00 -23.81
N ALA A 392 2.44 9.67 -23.11
CA ALA A 392 1.90 9.21 -21.85
C ALA A 392 0.37 9.28 -21.85
N GLY A 393 -0.23 8.53 -20.92
CA GLY A 393 -1.68 8.57 -20.77
C GLY A 393 -2.10 8.30 -19.33
N VAL A 394 -3.33 8.67 -19.04
CA VAL A 394 -3.98 8.46 -17.74
C VAL A 394 -5.35 7.83 -17.98
N LEU A 395 -5.63 6.74 -17.27
CA LEU A 395 -6.91 6.04 -17.34
C LEU A 395 -7.26 5.38 -16.03
N GLU A 396 -8.55 5.09 -15.84
CA GLU A 396 -9.05 4.32 -14.71
C GLU A 396 -9.69 3.02 -15.20
N ALA A 397 -9.08 1.86 -14.84
CA ALA A 397 -9.47 0.54 -15.33
C ALA A 397 -10.15 -0.28 -14.23
N ASN A 398 -11.38 0.08 -13.85
CA ASN A 398 -12.12 -0.52 -12.74
C ASN A 398 -12.59 -1.95 -12.98
N PHE A 399 -12.57 -2.43 -14.23
CA PHE A 399 -12.97 -3.77 -14.62
C PHE A 399 -11.85 -4.82 -14.51
N ILE A 400 -10.63 -4.40 -14.13
CA ILE A 400 -9.49 -5.32 -13.89
C ILE A 400 -9.16 -5.30 -12.42
N LYS A 401 -9.03 -6.49 -11.82
CA LYS A 401 -8.71 -6.63 -10.41
C LYS A 401 -7.22 -6.36 -10.16
N PRO A 402 -6.86 -5.49 -9.21
CA PRO A 402 -5.48 -5.30 -8.79
C PRO A 402 -5.00 -6.50 -7.96
N THR A 403 -3.69 -6.69 -7.87
CA THR A 403 -3.04 -7.60 -6.92
C THR A 403 -3.33 -7.16 -5.48
N HIS A 404 -3.11 -8.06 -4.52
CA HIS A 404 -3.37 -7.78 -3.10
C HIS A 404 -2.57 -6.57 -2.58
N ASP A 405 -1.33 -6.42 -3.04
CA ASP A 405 -0.43 -5.31 -2.69
C ASP A 405 -0.71 -4.01 -3.47
N LYS A 406 -1.72 -4.02 -4.36
CA LYS A 406 -2.09 -2.89 -5.24
C LYS A 406 -0.91 -2.28 -6.02
N GLN A 407 0.14 -3.06 -6.31
CA GLN A 407 1.31 -2.65 -7.08
C GLN A 407 1.31 -3.21 -8.51
N ASP A 408 0.33 -4.04 -8.85
CA ASP A 408 0.11 -4.60 -10.18
C ASP A 408 -1.37 -5.00 -10.35
N PHE A 409 -1.72 -5.45 -11.57
CA PHE A 409 -3.02 -6.07 -11.86
C PHE A 409 -2.88 -7.58 -12.01
N GLU A 410 -3.94 -8.32 -11.67
CA GLU A 410 -4.04 -9.73 -12.02
C GLU A 410 -3.97 -9.89 -13.55
N LYS A 411 -3.09 -10.77 -14.03
CA LYS A 411 -2.80 -10.95 -15.46
C LYS A 411 -3.94 -11.72 -16.19
N SER A 412 -5.15 -11.20 -16.06
CA SER A 412 -6.37 -11.75 -16.66
C SER A 412 -6.40 -11.50 -18.18
N GLN A 413 -7.35 -12.14 -18.87
CA GLN A 413 -7.61 -11.87 -20.30
C GLN A 413 -8.01 -10.40 -20.54
N LEU A 414 -8.79 -9.80 -19.64
CA LEU A 414 -9.19 -8.39 -19.72
C LEU A 414 -7.96 -7.46 -19.58
N TYR A 415 -7.02 -7.80 -18.70
CA TYR A 415 -5.77 -7.08 -18.61
C TYR A 415 -4.97 -7.13 -19.91
N GLN A 416 -4.83 -8.32 -20.51
CA GLN A 416 -4.10 -8.48 -21.77
C GLN A 416 -4.76 -7.68 -22.92
N LYS A 417 -6.09 -7.71 -23.01
CA LYS A 417 -6.84 -6.91 -24.01
C LYS A 417 -6.62 -5.40 -23.81
N LEU A 418 -6.63 -4.93 -22.55
CA LEU A 418 -6.33 -3.53 -22.26
C LEU A 418 -4.91 -3.16 -22.71
N ILE A 419 -3.90 -3.96 -22.37
CA ILE A 419 -2.50 -3.68 -22.76
C ILE A 419 -2.32 -3.64 -24.29
N ILE A 420 -2.97 -4.57 -25.01
CA ILE A 420 -2.97 -4.55 -26.48
C ILE A 420 -3.59 -3.23 -26.98
N ARG A 421 -4.77 -2.84 -26.48
CA ARG A 421 -5.43 -1.61 -26.89
C ARG A 421 -4.61 -0.35 -26.59
N LEU A 422 -3.95 -0.29 -25.40
CA LEU A 422 -3.07 0.82 -25.04
C LEU A 422 -1.85 0.90 -25.98
N LYS A 423 -1.33 -0.26 -26.41
CA LYS A 423 -0.26 -0.33 -27.41
C LYS A 423 -0.71 0.23 -28.76
N ASP A 424 -1.91 -0.13 -29.21
CA ASP A 424 -2.50 0.37 -30.46
C ASP A 424 -2.75 1.88 -30.37
N MET A 425 -3.37 2.35 -29.28
CA MET A 425 -3.57 3.79 -29.02
C MET A 425 -2.25 4.57 -29.07
N THR A 426 -1.19 4.05 -28.43
CA THR A 426 0.12 4.71 -28.47
C THR A 426 0.66 4.79 -29.88
N THR A 427 0.50 3.73 -30.67
CA THR A 427 0.96 3.64 -32.05
C THR A 427 0.18 4.60 -32.95
N GLU A 428 -1.14 4.57 -32.87
CA GLU A 428 -2.05 5.45 -33.61
C GLU A 428 -1.75 6.92 -33.30
N TYR A 429 -1.67 7.25 -32.00
CA TYR A 429 -1.38 8.62 -31.54
C TYR A 429 -0.01 9.10 -32.03
N TRP A 430 1.04 8.25 -31.92
CA TRP A 430 2.38 8.59 -32.39
C TRP A 430 2.42 8.84 -33.90
N ASP A 431 1.82 7.95 -34.70
CA ASP A 431 1.84 8.07 -36.17
C ASP A 431 1.12 9.32 -36.65
N LEU A 432 0.11 9.79 -35.92
CA LEU A 432 -0.64 10.98 -36.23
C LEU A 432 0.06 12.30 -35.79
N HIS A 433 0.69 12.29 -34.60
CA HIS A 433 1.07 13.52 -33.91
C HIS A 433 2.58 13.70 -33.67
N SER A 434 3.44 12.69 -33.97
CA SER A 434 4.89 12.80 -33.72
C SER A 434 5.58 13.98 -34.36
N HIS A 435 5.02 14.50 -35.48
CA HIS A 435 5.51 15.69 -36.14
C HIS A 435 5.39 16.96 -35.28
N LEU A 436 4.44 17.02 -34.35
CA LEU A 436 4.22 18.18 -33.47
C LEU A 436 5.36 18.34 -32.45
N ILE A 437 6.14 17.27 -32.18
CA ILE A 437 7.29 17.30 -31.31
C ILE A 437 8.63 17.14 -32.06
N GLY A 438 8.62 17.42 -33.37
CA GLY A 438 9.86 17.50 -34.18
C GLY A 438 10.27 16.22 -34.88
N TYR A 439 9.48 15.14 -34.85
CA TYR A 439 9.74 13.95 -35.67
C TYR A 439 9.21 14.16 -37.10
N GLN A 440 9.97 13.74 -38.13
CA GLN A 440 9.51 13.79 -39.50
C GLN A 440 8.33 12.85 -39.73
N LYS A 441 7.30 13.32 -40.44
CA LYS A 441 6.24 12.44 -40.93
C LYS A 441 6.85 11.46 -41.92
N LYS A 442 6.63 10.16 -41.75
CA LYS A 442 6.91 9.20 -42.83
C LYS A 442 6.08 9.61 -44.04
N PRO A 443 6.67 9.68 -45.27
CA PRO A 443 5.89 9.88 -46.47
C PRO A 443 4.79 8.85 -46.50
N ARG A 444 3.55 9.31 -46.64
CA ARG A 444 2.43 8.39 -46.90
C ARG A 444 2.78 7.70 -48.21
N ALA A 445 2.87 6.36 -48.21
CA ALA A 445 3.01 5.58 -49.41
C ALA A 445 1.96 6.10 -50.38
N SER A 446 2.38 6.61 -51.56
CA SER A 446 1.49 7.10 -52.57
C SER A 446 0.50 5.98 -52.91
N VAL A 447 -0.75 6.20 -52.58
CA VAL A 447 -1.84 5.35 -53.08
C VAL A 447 -1.79 5.52 -54.59
N SER A 448 -1.48 4.44 -55.30
CA SER A 448 -1.53 4.40 -56.78
C SER A 448 -2.89 4.96 -57.21
N PRO A 449 -2.97 5.82 -58.24
CA PRO A 449 -4.24 6.37 -58.68
C PRO A 449 -5.12 5.23 -59.15
N THR A 450 -6.27 5.05 -58.50
CA THR A 450 -7.36 4.20 -58.92
C THR A 450 -7.86 4.76 -60.27
N PRO A 451 -8.10 3.90 -61.26
CA PRO A 451 -8.61 4.39 -62.57
C PRO A 451 -9.97 5.08 -62.41
N PRO A 452 -10.25 6.09 -63.25
CA PRO A 452 -11.46 6.91 -63.13
C PRO A 452 -12.69 6.13 -63.52
N GLY A 453 -13.61 5.97 -62.61
CA GLY A 453 -14.94 5.40 -62.92
C GLY A 453 -15.70 4.92 -61.69
N MET A 454 -16.23 5.88 -60.94
CA MET A 454 -17.55 5.77 -60.31
C MET A 454 -17.87 7.02 -59.52
N LEU A 455 -18.76 7.82 -60.04
CA LEU A 455 -19.35 9.00 -59.37
C LEU A 455 -20.19 8.52 -58.17
N ILE A 456 -19.84 8.96 -56.97
CA ILE A 456 -20.79 9.03 -55.85
C ILE A 456 -20.69 10.44 -55.27
N ALA A 457 -21.89 11.02 -55.08
CA ALA A 457 -22.20 12.40 -54.80
C ALA A 457 -21.39 13.05 -53.64
N SER A 458 -21.03 14.28 -53.90
CA SER A 458 -20.49 15.27 -52.96
C SER A 458 -21.58 15.76 -52.03
N ASP A 459 -21.40 15.55 -50.72
CA ASP A 459 -22.04 16.39 -49.72
C ASP A 459 -20.99 17.36 -49.14
N THR A 460 -21.22 18.60 -49.50
CA THR A 460 -20.48 19.80 -49.11
C THR A 460 -20.79 20.11 -47.66
N ILE A 461 -19.81 20.03 -46.78
CA ILE A 461 -19.90 20.64 -45.44
C ILE A 461 -18.85 21.73 -45.34
N ALA A 462 -19.35 22.95 -45.13
CA ALA A 462 -18.64 24.20 -45.04
C ALA A 462 -17.65 24.27 -43.89
N GLU A 463 -16.52 24.94 -44.14
CA GLU A 463 -15.57 25.41 -43.12
C GLU A 463 -16.23 26.40 -42.16
N PRO A 464 -15.95 26.34 -40.87
CA PRO A 464 -16.18 27.47 -39.98
C PRO A 464 -14.89 28.25 -39.73
N SER A 465 -14.97 29.52 -40.05
CA SER A 465 -14.09 30.65 -39.79
C SER A 465 -13.51 30.69 -38.39
N GLU A 466 -12.24 31.07 -38.30
CA GLU A 466 -11.55 31.50 -37.10
C GLU A 466 -12.28 32.66 -36.40
N ARG A 467 -12.67 32.46 -35.12
CA ARG A 467 -12.81 33.55 -34.14
C ARG A 467 -12.56 33.02 -32.75
N ASN A 468 -11.54 33.59 -32.12
CA ASN A 468 -11.31 33.80 -30.66
C ASN A 468 -12.15 32.97 -29.68
N ALA A 469 -11.53 32.04 -29.00
CA ALA A 469 -12.05 31.48 -27.77
C ALA A 469 -11.08 31.70 -26.60
N VAL A 470 -11.37 32.77 -25.88
CA VAL A 470 -10.95 33.01 -24.51
C VAL A 470 -11.72 31.99 -23.62
N GLY A 471 -10.99 31.25 -22.81
CA GLY A 471 -11.43 30.66 -21.57
C GLY A 471 -12.76 29.87 -21.56
N ALA A 472 -12.68 28.57 -21.67
CA ALA A 472 -13.76 27.69 -21.19
C ALA A 472 -13.21 26.77 -20.10
N GLY A 473 -13.48 27.15 -18.85
CA GLY A 473 -13.30 26.28 -17.69
C GLY A 473 -14.20 25.06 -17.83
N LEU A 474 -13.62 23.87 -17.62
CA LEU A 474 -14.35 22.62 -17.54
C LEU A 474 -15.24 22.64 -16.28
N SER A 475 -16.53 22.89 -16.50
CA SER A 475 -17.59 22.64 -15.49
C SER A 475 -17.75 21.14 -15.35
N VAL A 476 -17.27 20.60 -14.26
CA VAL A 476 -17.60 19.24 -13.82
C VAL A 476 -18.98 19.31 -13.14
N ALA A 477 -19.97 18.69 -13.76
CA ALA A 477 -21.31 18.56 -13.17
C ALA A 477 -21.23 17.79 -11.86
N PRO A 478 -21.87 18.29 -10.76
CA PRO A 478 -21.87 17.58 -9.50
C PRO A 478 -22.80 16.35 -9.60
N TRP A 479 -22.31 15.26 -9.07
CA TRP A 479 -23.04 14.01 -8.88
C TRP A 479 -24.23 14.24 -7.96
N ARG A 480 -25.45 14.21 -8.50
CA ARG A 480 -26.69 14.25 -7.69
C ARG A 480 -26.94 12.86 -7.10
N GLY A 481 -26.70 12.69 -5.81
CA GLY A 481 -27.21 11.59 -5.03
C GLY A 481 -28.74 11.69 -4.95
N GLY A 482 -29.45 10.72 -5.54
CA GLY A 482 -30.89 10.59 -5.39
C GLY A 482 -31.23 10.12 -3.99
N THR A 483 -31.79 10.99 -3.19
CA THR A 483 -32.54 10.64 -1.99
C THR A 483 -33.88 10.01 -2.43
N ARG A 484 -34.11 8.76 -2.08
CA ARG A 484 -35.45 8.15 -2.12
C ARG A 484 -36.13 8.49 -0.82
N ASP A 485 -37.12 9.36 -0.91
CA ASP A 485 -38.15 9.56 0.13
C ASP A 485 -39.01 8.29 0.23
N HIS A 486 -39.11 7.73 1.41
CA HIS A 486 -40.18 6.81 1.78
C HIS A 486 -41.27 7.60 2.56
N PRO A 487 -42.53 7.49 2.16
CA PRO A 487 -43.62 8.10 2.95
C PRO A 487 -43.91 7.27 4.18
N ALA A 488 -44.16 7.98 5.27
CA ALA A 488 -44.69 7.46 6.52
C ALA A 488 -46.10 6.91 6.36
N SER A 489 -46.34 5.77 6.91
CA SER A 489 -47.61 5.37 7.53
C SER A 489 -47.34 4.31 8.59
#